data_838d8e91381f3637925188cffbbe1d3a
#
_entry.id   838d8e91381f3637925188cffbbe1d3a
#
_cell.length_a   1.000
_cell.length_b   1.000
_cell.length_c   1.000
_cell.angle_alpha   90.00
_cell.angle_beta   90.00
_cell.angle_gamma   90.00
#
_symmetry.space_group_name_H-M   'P 1'
#
loop_
_entity.id
_entity.type
_entity.pdbx_description
1 polymer ?
#
loop_
_entity_poly.entity_id
_entity_poly.type
_entity_poly.pdbx_seq_one_letter_code
_entity_poly.pdbx_strand_id
1 'polypeptide(L)'
;MNETYLNTDLSQKRIAVLLSGGVDSSVVVYELARRGLHPDCFYIKIGPEEKEEWDCTSEEDLEMATAVARRYGCRLEVVDCHREYWDQVTRYTMDKVRAGFTPNPDVMCNRLIKFGAFHEKRGHEYDLIATGHYAQTEIDEQGRKWLTTSPDPVKDQTDFLAQIY
;
A
#
# COMPACT_ATOMS: atom_id res chain seq x y z
N MET A 1 -16.59 -11.86 -10.16
CA MET A 1 -16.43 -10.83 -9.10
C MET A 1 -17.49 -11.12 -8.04
N ASN A 2 -17.06 -11.50 -6.85
CA ASN A 2 -18.02 -11.72 -5.76
C ASN A 2 -18.61 -10.37 -5.35
N GLU A 3 -19.90 -10.17 -5.58
CA GLU A 3 -20.64 -8.91 -5.33
C GLU A 3 -20.68 -8.52 -3.85
N THR A 4 -20.26 -9.39 -2.96
CA THR A 4 -20.38 -9.22 -1.49
C THR A 4 -19.59 -8.02 -0.95
N TYR A 5 -18.45 -7.66 -1.55
CA TYR A 5 -17.65 -6.50 -1.12
C TYR A 5 -18.03 -5.20 -1.82
N LEU A 6 -18.72 -5.27 -2.96
CA LEU A 6 -19.19 -4.08 -3.67
C LEU A 6 -20.37 -3.38 -2.97
N ASN A 7 -21.03 -4.06 -2.03
CA ASN A 7 -22.17 -3.56 -1.28
C ASN A 7 -21.85 -3.06 0.14
N THR A 8 -20.59 -3.03 0.55
CA THR A 8 -20.24 -2.41 1.83
C THR A 8 -20.45 -0.90 1.72
N ASP A 9 -21.32 -0.35 2.56
CA ASP A 9 -21.46 1.10 2.66
C ASP A 9 -20.19 1.71 3.25
N LEU A 10 -19.41 2.35 2.40
CA LEU A 10 -18.16 3.02 2.76
C LEU A 10 -18.38 4.51 3.06
N SER A 11 -19.60 5.04 2.95
CA SER A 11 -19.89 6.47 3.05
C SER A 11 -19.57 7.08 4.42
N GLN A 12 -19.57 6.26 5.46
CA GLN A 12 -19.28 6.65 6.83
C GLN A 12 -17.85 6.26 7.28
N LYS A 13 -17.06 5.67 6.37
CA LYS A 13 -15.71 5.20 6.68
C LYS A 13 -14.66 6.23 6.32
N ARG A 14 -13.72 6.46 7.23
CA ARG A 14 -12.51 7.20 6.90
C ARG A 14 -11.52 6.25 6.24
N ILE A 15 -11.14 6.58 5.00
CA ILE A 15 -10.31 5.72 4.17
C ILE A 15 -8.97 6.40 3.92
N ALA A 16 -7.89 5.72 4.26
CA ALA A 16 -6.54 6.08 3.86
C ALA A 16 -6.17 5.32 2.59
N VAL A 17 -5.69 6.00 1.54
CA VAL A 17 -5.14 5.37 0.33
C VAL A 17 -3.63 5.52 0.31
N LEU A 18 -2.90 4.41 0.20
CA LEU A 18 -1.45 4.45 -0.04
C LEU A 18 -1.21 4.69 -1.53
N LEU A 19 -0.87 5.93 -1.86
CA LEU A 19 -0.72 6.43 -3.24
C LEU A 19 0.77 6.59 -3.57
N SER A 20 1.29 5.69 -4.41
CA SER A 20 2.71 5.66 -4.80
C SER A 20 3.04 6.46 -6.07
N GLY A 21 2.04 7.04 -6.75
CA GLY A 21 2.21 7.64 -8.07
C GLY A 21 2.06 6.65 -9.24
N GLY A 22 2.17 5.36 -8.99
CA GLY A 22 1.95 4.32 -10.00
C GLY A 22 0.47 4.14 -10.38
N VAL A 23 0.23 3.50 -11.54
CA VAL A 23 -1.10 3.31 -12.13
C VAL A 23 -2.06 2.62 -11.17
N ASP A 24 -1.65 1.52 -10.54
CA ASP A 24 -2.53 0.69 -9.71
C ASP A 24 -3.08 1.47 -8.51
N SER A 25 -2.22 2.19 -7.79
CA SER A 25 -2.63 3.02 -6.67
C SER A 25 -3.50 4.22 -7.10
N SER A 26 -3.24 4.75 -8.28
CA SER A 26 -4.05 5.83 -8.88
C SER A 26 -5.46 5.37 -9.24
N VAL A 27 -5.62 4.13 -9.72
CA VAL A 27 -6.92 3.51 -9.99
C VAL A 27 -7.73 3.34 -8.71
N VAL A 28 -7.10 3.04 -7.57
CA VAL A 28 -7.80 2.98 -6.28
C VAL A 28 -8.44 4.33 -5.93
N VAL A 29 -7.69 5.43 -6.08
CA VAL A 29 -8.22 6.79 -5.84
C VAL A 29 -9.37 7.09 -6.80
N TYR A 30 -9.22 6.78 -8.09
CA TYR A 30 -10.27 6.95 -9.09
C TYR A 30 -11.54 6.18 -8.74
N GLU A 31 -11.42 4.90 -8.37
CA GLU A 31 -12.57 4.05 -8.06
C GLU A 31 -13.32 4.52 -6.81
N LEU A 32 -12.62 5.03 -5.79
CA LEU A 32 -13.24 5.61 -4.61
C LEU A 32 -13.93 6.95 -4.96
N ALA A 33 -13.24 7.84 -5.68
CA ALA A 33 -13.79 9.12 -6.10
C ALA A 33 -15.04 8.96 -7.00
N ARG A 34 -15.04 7.99 -7.92
CA ARG A 34 -16.18 7.65 -8.76
C ARG A 34 -17.43 7.23 -7.98
N ARG A 35 -17.22 6.72 -6.76
CA ARG A 35 -18.29 6.34 -5.82
C ARG A 35 -18.70 7.48 -4.89
N GLY A 36 -18.16 8.70 -5.10
CA GLY A 36 -18.42 9.87 -4.26
C GLY A 36 -17.67 9.86 -2.94
N LEU A 37 -16.62 9.02 -2.80
CA LEU A 37 -15.77 8.96 -1.62
C LEU A 37 -14.54 9.83 -1.84
N HIS A 38 -14.12 10.54 -0.79
CA HIS A 38 -12.94 11.40 -0.82
C HIS A 38 -11.94 10.91 0.24
N PRO A 39 -11.09 9.92 -0.11
CA PRO A 39 -10.10 9.39 0.81
C PRO A 39 -8.98 10.39 1.07
N ASP A 40 -8.32 10.28 2.22
CA ASP A 40 -7.01 10.88 2.41
C ASP A 40 -5.95 10.00 1.77
N CYS A 41 -5.10 10.60 0.95
CA CYS A 41 -4.01 9.89 0.26
C CYS A 41 -2.70 10.08 1.02
N PHE A 42 -1.89 9.04 1.05
CA PHE A 42 -0.60 9.03 1.71
C PHE A 42 0.48 8.51 0.77
N TYR A 43 1.53 9.30 0.61
CA TYR A 43 2.76 8.87 -0.04
C TYR A 43 3.75 8.44 1.04
N ILE A 44 4.12 7.16 1.05
CA ILE A 44 5.11 6.63 2.00
C ILE A 44 6.50 6.87 1.41
N LYS A 45 7.25 7.76 2.04
CA LYS A 45 8.64 8.03 1.66
C LYS A 45 9.55 6.99 2.31
N ILE A 46 10.24 6.23 1.46
CA ILE A 46 11.29 5.26 1.80
C ILE A 46 12.50 5.53 0.90
N GLY A 47 13.65 5.02 1.24
CA GLY A 47 14.85 5.20 0.42
C GLY A 47 16.02 5.77 1.22
N PRO A 48 17.17 6.13 0.64
CA PRO A 48 18.34 6.67 1.35
C PRO A 48 18.09 8.10 1.86
N GLU A 49 18.67 8.45 3.01
CA GLU A 49 18.55 9.80 3.62
C GLU A 49 19.26 10.88 2.81
N GLU A 50 20.36 10.53 2.18
CA GLU A 50 21.15 11.45 1.38
C GLU A 50 20.69 11.42 -0.08
N LYS A 51 20.62 12.60 -0.69
CA LYS A 51 20.37 12.74 -2.14
C LYS A 51 21.56 12.17 -2.90
N GLU A 52 21.57 10.86 -3.08
CA GLU A 52 22.41 10.26 -4.09
C GLU A 52 21.81 10.52 -5.47
N GLU A 53 22.62 10.64 -6.51
CA GLU A 53 22.22 10.94 -7.90
C GLU A 53 21.15 9.98 -8.49
N TRP A 54 20.70 8.99 -7.71
CA TRP A 54 19.73 7.95 -8.08
C TRP A 54 18.27 8.23 -7.63
N ASP A 55 18.01 9.40 -7.03
CA ASP A 55 16.71 9.72 -6.37
C ASP A 55 15.67 10.35 -7.34
N CYS A 56 15.92 10.33 -8.66
CA CYS A 56 15.00 10.92 -9.65
C CYS A 56 13.60 10.27 -9.65
N THR A 57 13.50 8.98 -9.35
CA THR A 57 12.21 8.27 -9.39
C THR A 57 11.28 8.64 -8.24
N SER A 58 11.81 8.97 -7.06
CA SER A 58 10.97 9.31 -5.89
C SER A 58 10.33 10.70 -6.02
N GLU A 59 11.00 11.65 -6.68
CA GLU A 59 10.45 12.97 -6.96
C GLU A 59 9.34 12.88 -8.03
N GLU A 60 9.56 12.15 -9.11
CA GLU A 60 8.57 11.91 -10.17
C GLU A 60 7.33 11.17 -9.63
N ASP A 61 7.52 10.15 -8.81
CA ASP A 61 6.43 9.40 -8.17
C ASP A 61 5.58 10.30 -7.26
N LEU A 62 6.22 11.17 -6.48
CA LEU A 62 5.53 12.13 -5.61
C LEU A 62 4.77 13.20 -6.42
N GLU A 63 5.35 13.67 -7.54
CA GLU A 63 4.67 14.58 -8.45
C GLU A 63 3.41 13.93 -9.05
N MET A 64 3.51 12.67 -9.50
CA MET A 64 2.38 11.92 -10.02
C MET A 64 1.32 11.68 -8.95
N ALA A 65 1.70 11.29 -7.74
CA ALA A 65 0.78 11.13 -6.61
C ALA A 65 0.06 12.45 -6.30
N THR A 66 0.79 13.57 -6.31
CA THR A 66 0.24 14.91 -6.10
C THR A 66 -0.77 15.28 -7.20
N ALA A 67 -0.44 15.01 -8.46
CA ALA A 67 -1.32 15.27 -9.60
C ALA A 67 -2.62 14.45 -9.51
N VAL A 68 -2.53 13.16 -9.14
CA VAL A 68 -3.69 12.28 -8.96
C VAL A 68 -4.56 12.77 -7.80
N ALA A 69 -3.99 13.02 -6.63
CA ALA A 69 -4.73 13.50 -5.46
C ALA A 69 -5.49 14.80 -5.79
N ARG A 70 -4.79 15.77 -6.42
CA ARG A 70 -5.39 17.05 -6.86
C ARG A 70 -6.53 16.85 -7.86
N ARG A 71 -6.36 15.94 -8.83
CA ARG A 71 -7.38 15.66 -9.86
C ARG A 71 -8.69 15.18 -9.25
N TYR A 72 -8.63 14.40 -8.18
CA TYR A 72 -9.82 13.82 -7.53
C TYR A 72 -10.23 14.55 -6.25
N GLY A 73 -9.65 15.73 -5.97
CA GLY A 73 -9.99 16.53 -4.80
C GLY A 73 -9.64 15.87 -3.46
N CYS A 74 -8.64 15.01 -3.46
CA CYS A 74 -8.13 14.30 -2.27
C CYS A 74 -6.96 15.07 -1.65
N ARG A 75 -6.85 15.02 -0.32
CA ARG A 75 -5.66 15.49 0.39
C ARG A 75 -4.53 14.47 0.19
N LEU A 76 -3.31 14.94 -0.03
CA LEU A 76 -2.10 14.11 -0.01
C LEU A 76 -1.19 14.53 1.14
N GLU A 77 -0.74 13.54 1.91
CA GLU A 77 0.26 13.70 2.96
C GLU A 77 1.46 12.79 2.68
N VAL A 78 2.67 13.29 2.90
CA VAL A 78 3.89 12.49 2.83
C VAL A 78 4.21 11.96 4.22
N VAL A 79 4.31 10.63 4.35
CA VAL A 79 4.69 9.97 5.59
C VAL A 79 6.10 9.42 5.45
N ASP A 80 7.02 9.98 6.20
CA ASP A 80 8.41 9.55 6.21
C ASP A 80 8.54 8.25 7.01
N CYS A 81 8.93 7.16 6.33
CA CYS A 81 9.21 5.84 6.88
C CYS A 81 10.64 5.37 6.53
N HIS A 82 11.53 6.29 6.20
CA HIS A 82 12.88 6.04 5.76
C HIS A 82 13.66 5.22 6.81
N ARG A 83 13.68 5.68 8.05
CA ARG A 83 14.40 5.04 9.14
C ARG A 83 13.86 3.63 9.42
N GLU A 84 12.54 3.49 9.48
CA GLU A 84 11.88 2.20 9.70
C GLU A 84 12.19 1.22 8.56
N TYR A 85 12.18 1.70 7.32
CA TYR A 85 12.54 0.87 6.17
C TYR A 85 13.98 0.38 6.25
N TRP A 86 14.93 1.27 6.56
CA TRP A 86 16.33 0.91 6.71
C TRP A 86 16.54 -0.12 7.82
N ASP A 87 15.99 0.15 9.01
CA ASP A 87 16.21 -0.68 10.18
C ASP A 87 15.52 -2.05 10.10
N GLN A 88 14.37 -2.12 9.46
CA GLN A 88 13.54 -3.33 9.49
C GLN A 88 13.61 -4.13 8.17
N VAL A 89 13.64 -3.47 7.02
CA VAL A 89 13.61 -4.15 5.72
C VAL A 89 15.00 -4.30 5.14
N THR A 90 15.77 -3.21 5.05
CA THR A 90 17.10 -3.25 4.43
C THR A 90 18.06 -4.11 5.26
N ARG A 91 18.12 -3.90 6.57
CA ARG A 91 18.98 -4.69 7.47
C ARG A 91 18.60 -6.18 7.44
N TYR A 92 17.31 -6.50 7.54
CA TYR A 92 16.82 -7.88 7.40
C TYR A 92 17.30 -8.51 6.09
N THR A 93 17.13 -7.79 4.97
CA THR A 93 17.53 -8.28 3.64
C THR A 93 19.03 -8.56 3.59
N MET A 94 19.85 -7.62 4.06
CA MET A 94 21.31 -7.78 4.10
C MET A 94 21.75 -8.99 4.96
N ASP A 95 21.14 -9.18 6.13
CA ASP A 95 21.48 -10.28 7.03
C ASP A 95 21.09 -11.64 6.44
N LYS A 96 19.94 -11.72 5.75
CA LYS A 96 19.53 -12.94 5.05
C LYS A 96 20.44 -13.28 3.88
N VAL A 97 20.84 -12.28 3.09
CA VAL A 97 21.79 -12.48 1.99
C VAL A 97 23.15 -12.94 2.51
N ARG A 98 23.68 -12.32 3.58
CA ARG A 98 24.92 -12.76 4.24
C ARG A 98 24.85 -14.20 4.75
N ALA A 99 23.69 -14.64 5.16
CA ALA A 99 23.44 -16.02 5.61
C ALA A 99 23.19 -17.00 4.45
N GLY A 100 23.28 -16.57 3.18
CA GLY A 100 23.11 -17.40 1.99
C GLY A 100 21.67 -17.63 1.56
N PHE A 101 20.71 -16.86 2.08
CA PHE A 101 19.32 -16.91 1.66
C PHE A 101 19.02 -15.89 0.56
N THR A 102 17.92 -16.11 -0.16
CA THR A 102 17.34 -15.15 -1.11
C THR A 102 16.06 -14.58 -0.51
N PRO A 103 16.14 -13.47 0.27
CA PRO A 103 14.96 -12.87 0.88
C PRO A 103 14.09 -12.14 -0.15
N ASN A 104 12.81 -11.98 0.17
CA ASN A 104 11.92 -11.09 -0.55
C ASN A 104 11.65 -9.84 0.31
N PRO A 105 12.29 -8.69 0.01
CA PRO A 105 12.10 -7.46 0.78
C PRO A 105 10.69 -6.88 0.65
N ASP A 106 9.97 -7.14 -0.45
CA ASP A 106 8.62 -6.59 -0.67
C ASP A 106 7.60 -7.17 0.31
N VAL A 107 7.70 -8.46 0.63
CA VAL A 107 6.86 -9.09 1.66
C VAL A 107 7.07 -8.40 3.01
N MET A 108 8.33 -8.12 3.36
CA MET A 108 8.67 -7.43 4.60
C MET A 108 8.25 -5.96 4.57
N CYS A 109 8.42 -5.28 3.43
CA CYS A 109 7.95 -3.90 3.23
C CYS A 109 6.43 -3.79 3.43
N ASN A 110 5.65 -4.67 2.85
CA ASN A 110 4.20 -4.67 3.04
C ASN A 110 3.86 -4.83 4.53
N ARG A 111 4.42 -5.83 5.20
CA ARG A 111 4.13 -6.10 6.62
C ARG A 111 4.61 -4.98 7.54
N LEU A 112 5.89 -4.57 7.42
CA LEU A 112 6.56 -3.73 8.41
C LEU A 112 6.39 -2.24 8.14
N ILE A 113 6.25 -1.84 6.89
CA ILE A 113 6.17 -0.44 6.51
C ILE A 113 4.75 -0.03 6.15
N LYS A 114 4.14 -0.64 5.11
CA LYS A 114 2.82 -0.22 4.62
C LYS A 114 1.69 -0.50 5.61
N PHE A 115 1.73 -1.66 6.26
CA PHE A 115 0.71 -2.05 7.25
C PHE A 115 1.23 -2.05 8.69
N GLY A 116 2.52 -1.75 8.90
CA GLY A 116 3.16 -1.57 10.21
C GLY A 116 3.42 -0.09 10.52
N ALA A 117 4.58 0.42 10.17
CA ALA A 117 5.02 1.78 10.50
C ALA A 117 4.04 2.88 10.05
N PHE A 118 3.45 2.75 8.83
CA PHE A 118 2.40 3.67 8.40
C PHE A 118 1.17 3.59 9.31
N HIS A 119 0.73 2.38 9.70
CA HIS A 119 -0.40 2.23 10.59
C HIS A 119 -0.14 2.89 11.95
N GLU A 120 1.05 2.72 12.52
CA GLU A 120 1.44 3.36 13.78
C GLU A 120 1.49 4.88 13.68
N LYS A 121 1.98 5.43 12.57
CA LYS A 121 2.13 6.88 12.39
C LYS A 121 0.80 7.57 12.04
N ARG A 122 -0.01 6.98 11.15
CA ARG A 122 -1.21 7.61 10.60
C ARG A 122 -2.39 6.66 10.42
N GLY A 123 -2.15 5.40 10.05
CA GLY A 123 -3.19 4.46 9.65
C GLY A 123 -4.22 4.17 10.74
N HIS A 124 -3.83 4.22 12.01
CA HIS A 124 -4.72 4.01 13.16
C HIS A 124 -5.86 5.07 13.28
N GLU A 125 -5.72 6.19 12.59
CA GLU A 125 -6.75 7.23 12.53
C GLU A 125 -7.88 6.91 11.53
N TYR A 126 -7.73 5.85 10.74
CA TYR A 126 -8.61 5.47 9.65
C TYR A 126 -9.29 4.12 9.90
N ASP A 127 -10.51 3.98 9.39
CA ASP A 127 -11.24 2.72 9.48
C ASP A 127 -10.71 1.68 8.48
N LEU A 128 -10.15 2.15 7.35
CA LEU A 128 -9.67 1.31 6.26
C LEU A 128 -8.40 1.89 5.65
N ILE A 129 -7.49 0.99 5.26
CA ILE A 129 -6.32 1.30 4.44
C ILE A 129 -6.51 0.61 3.10
N ALA A 130 -6.52 1.39 2.02
CA ALA A 130 -6.65 0.90 0.66
C ALA A 130 -5.31 0.97 -0.07
N THR A 131 -5.01 -0.07 -0.83
CA THR A 131 -3.78 -0.21 -1.61
C THR A 131 -4.07 -0.75 -2.99
N GLY A 132 -3.17 -0.55 -3.95
CA GLY A 132 -3.29 -1.04 -5.32
C GLY A 132 -2.78 -2.48 -5.54
N HIS A 133 -2.78 -3.33 -4.51
CA HIS A 133 -2.34 -4.72 -4.68
C HIS A 133 -3.35 -5.57 -5.45
N TYR A 134 -2.81 -6.44 -6.31
CA TYR A 134 -3.57 -7.45 -7.05
C TYR A 134 -3.73 -8.70 -6.19
N ALA A 135 -4.79 -8.70 -5.41
CA ALA A 135 -5.20 -9.82 -4.56
C ALA A 135 -6.70 -9.74 -4.30
N GLN A 136 -7.28 -10.82 -3.82
CA GLN A 136 -8.68 -10.87 -3.38
C GLN A 136 -8.78 -11.39 -1.95
N THR A 137 -9.96 -11.20 -1.37
CA THR A 137 -10.32 -11.82 -0.09
C THR A 137 -11.65 -12.53 -0.25
N GLU A 138 -11.77 -13.67 0.41
CA GLU A 138 -13.01 -14.45 0.50
C GLU A 138 -13.37 -14.70 1.96
N ILE A 139 -14.65 -14.85 2.23
CA ILE A 139 -15.16 -15.23 3.54
C ILE A 139 -15.74 -16.63 3.40
N ASP A 140 -15.25 -17.58 4.22
CA ASP A 140 -15.76 -18.95 4.23
C ASP A 140 -17.09 -19.06 5.01
N GLU A 141 -17.67 -20.25 4.99
CA GLU A 141 -18.92 -20.55 5.69
C GLU A 141 -18.85 -20.35 7.21
N GLN A 142 -17.65 -20.36 7.78
CA GLN A 142 -17.39 -20.11 9.20
C GLN A 142 -17.13 -18.62 9.51
N GLY A 143 -17.21 -17.73 8.51
CA GLY A 143 -16.96 -16.29 8.64
C GLY A 143 -15.48 -15.89 8.72
N ARG A 144 -14.55 -16.80 8.40
CA ARG A 144 -13.11 -16.51 8.36
C ARG A 144 -12.76 -15.85 7.03
N LYS A 145 -11.94 -14.81 7.08
CA LYS A 145 -11.41 -14.15 5.89
C LYS A 145 -10.15 -14.88 5.39
N TRP A 146 -10.11 -15.11 4.11
CA TRP A 146 -8.98 -15.69 3.40
C TRP A 146 -8.45 -14.71 2.37
N LEU A 147 -7.15 -14.62 2.26
CA LEU A 147 -6.49 -13.97 1.15
C LEU A 147 -6.44 -14.96 -0.01
N THR A 148 -6.95 -14.56 -1.17
CA THR A 148 -7.02 -15.40 -2.37
C THR A 148 -6.35 -14.73 -3.56
N THR A 149 -6.00 -15.52 -4.56
CA THR A 149 -5.31 -15.06 -5.77
C THR A 149 -6.15 -14.06 -6.55
N SER A 150 -5.47 -13.16 -7.24
CA SER A 150 -6.09 -12.26 -8.19
C SER A 150 -6.80 -13.02 -9.32
N PRO A 151 -7.92 -12.55 -9.85
CA PRO A 151 -8.54 -13.13 -11.04
C PRO A 151 -7.73 -12.83 -12.31
N ASP A 152 -6.75 -11.95 -12.25
CA ASP A 152 -5.85 -11.65 -13.36
C ASP A 152 -4.86 -12.82 -13.56
N PRO A 153 -4.81 -13.42 -14.76
CA PRO A 153 -3.95 -14.58 -15.02
C PRO A 153 -2.46 -14.22 -15.12
N VAL A 154 -2.12 -12.92 -15.18
CA VAL A 154 -0.75 -12.43 -15.39
C VAL A 154 -0.21 -11.78 -14.13
N LYS A 155 -1.03 -11.03 -13.39
CA LYS A 155 -0.62 -10.25 -12.23
C LYS A 155 -1.33 -10.72 -10.97
N ASP A 156 -0.55 -11.32 -10.08
CA ASP A 156 -0.99 -11.74 -8.74
C ASP A 156 0.05 -11.27 -7.72
N GLN A 157 -0.41 -10.63 -6.66
CA GLN A 157 0.45 -10.12 -5.58
C GLN A 157 0.06 -10.71 -4.21
N THR A 158 -0.69 -11.81 -4.21
CA THR A 158 -1.13 -12.48 -2.98
C THR A 158 0.04 -12.89 -2.11
N ASP A 159 1.10 -13.44 -2.71
CA ASP A 159 2.31 -13.85 -1.99
C ASP A 159 3.01 -12.69 -1.25
N PHE A 160 2.95 -11.48 -1.82
CA PHE A 160 3.52 -10.29 -1.19
C PHE A 160 2.75 -9.85 0.06
N LEU A 161 1.53 -10.33 0.24
CA LEU A 161 0.64 -10.04 1.37
C LEU A 161 0.58 -11.19 2.39
N ALA A 162 1.34 -12.28 2.17
CA ALA A 162 1.29 -13.51 2.96
C ALA A 162 1.59 -13.34 4.47
N GLN A 163 2.17 -12.22 4.88
CA GLN A 163 2.49 -11.93 6.29
C GLN A 163 1.64 -10.83 6.92
N ILE A 164 0.52 -10.46 6.30
CA ILE A 164 -0.45 -9.50 6.84
C ILE A 164 -1.55 -10.31 7.55
N TYR A 165 -1.87 -9.92 8.80
CA TYR A 165 -2.85 -10.60 9.65
C TYR A 165 -4.06 -9.71 9.92
#